data_7558748c0af973b0dda912fa5a53b160
#
_entry.id   7558748c0af973b0dda912fa5a53b160
#
_cell.length_a   1.000
_cell.length_b   1.000
_cell.length_c   1.000
_cell.angle_alpha   90.00
_cell.angle_beta   90.00
_cell.angle_gamma   90.00
#
_symmetry.space_group_name_H-M   'P 1'
#
loop_
_entity.id
_entity.type
_entity.pdbx_description
1 polymer ?
#
loop_
_entity_poly.entity_id
_entity_poly.type
_entity_poly.pdbx_seq_one_letter_code
_entity_poly.pdbx_strand_id
1 'polypeptide(L)'
;MFLNKAASLHGASGFFVDLPCAGCGLRYSSPWQAYAAVKLGSSMSQITFSPPFVRPSQVSEQLRSAGYAVLAPADVAAWAGCDLQALMALNADWSGLPPDEFLKDGGRYRRRRHSCFVVTGAEVQQVPHRPHWQPVEYNALHGGMQRLFAPMQDATVAAPVWNQLLRALAGVSGEVFAHAAGAEPWYLEAHQFRIDTRDGIGRPTPEGAHRDGVDLVAVFLVGRHAVKGGETRVFEADGPSGVRFTLAEPWSLLLLDDARMIHETTPIQPVAEGGYRDTLVVTCRRGNFQGADVLGA
;
A
#
# COMPACT_ATOMS: atom_id res chain seq x y z
N MET A 1 23.07 3.02 -57.34
CA MET A 1 22.04 3.61 -58.24
C MET A 1 20.76 3.74 -57.44
N PHE A 2 20.32 4.99 -57.26
CA PHE A 2 19.06 5.49 -56.67
C PHE A 2 18.81 5.22 -55.18
N LEU A 3 19.02 6.20 -54.33
CA LEU A 3 18.37 7.51 -54.01
C LEU A 3 17.13 7.36 -53.09
N ASN A 4 17.37 7.86 -51.83
CA ASN A 4 16.53 8.70 -50.97
C ASN A 4 15.03 8.81 -51.23
N LYS A 5 14.26 8.67 -50.15
CA LYS A 5 13.31 9.74 -49.73
C LYS A 5 12.97 9.64 -48.26
N ALA A 6 13.43 10.63 -47.50
CA ALA A 6 12.87 11.00 -46.22
C ALA A 6 11.48 11.59 -46.47
N ALA A 7 10.51 11.21 -45.66
CA ALA A 7 9.22 11.91 -45.54
C ALA A 7 9.05 12.36 -44.09
N SER A 8 9.28 13.64 -43.88
CA SER A 8 8.87 14.44 -42.73
C SER A 8 7.34 14.48 -42.66
N LEU A 9 6.76 14.10 -41.54
CA LEU A 9 5.40 14.46 -41.20
C LEU A 9 5.42 15.39 -39.98
N HIS A 10 5.40 16.68 -40.30
CA HIS A 10 4.95 17.75 -39.43
C HIS A 10 3.44 17.72 -39.38
N GLY A 11 2.85 17.94 -38.19
CA GLY A 11 1.51 18.45 -38.02
C GLY A 11 0.55 17.56 -37.23
N ALA A 12 0.65 17.57 -35.90
CA ALA A 12 -0.53 17.38 -35.07
C ALA A 12 -0.80 18.69 -34.34
N SER A 13 -1.63 19.55 -34.95
CA SER A 13 -2.21 20.73 -34.33
C SER A 13 -3.15 20.27 -33.23
N GLY A 14 -2.76 20.54 -31.96
CA GLY A 14 -3.62 20.36 -30.80
C GLY A 14 -4.82 21.32 -30.91
N PHE A 15 -6.02 20.78 -30.87
CA PHE A 15 -7.23 21.57 -30.74
C PHE A 15 -7.26 22.19 -29.33
N PHE A 16 -7.05 23.50 -29.27
CA PHE A 16 -7.33 24.28 -28.06
C PHE A 16 -8.84 24.56 -28.05
N VAL A 17 -9.50 24.10 -27.00
CA VAL A 17 -10.86 24.52 -26.70
C VAL A 17 -10.77 25.72 -25.77
N ASP A 18 -10.96 26.93 -26.31
CA ASP A 18 -11.08 28.16 -25.54
C ASP A 18 -12.43 28.19 -24.84
N LEU A 19 -12.46 27.88 -23.56
CA LEU A 19 -13.61 28.17 -22.71
C LEU A 19 -13.28 29.41 -21.85
N PRO A 20 -13.98 30.54 -22.01
CA PRO A 20 -13.71 31.72 -21.22
C PRO A 20 -14.21 31.56 -19.80
N CYS A 21 -13.29 31.58 -18.82
CA CYS A 21 -13.62 31.73 -17.43
C CYS A 21 -13.55 33.22 -17.06
N ALA A 22 -14.68 33.82 -16.72
CA ALA A 22 -14.75 35.19 -16.26
C ALA A 22 -14.11 35.31 -14.87
N GLY A 23 -12.87 35.82 -14.80
CA GLY A 23 -12.27 36.26 -13.55
C GLY A 23 -10.84 35.82 -13.21
N CYS A 24 -10.20 34.88 -13.88
CA CYS A 24 -8.80 34.60 -13.67
C CYS A 24 -8.06 34.32 -15.00
N GLY A 25 -7.03 35.09 -15.31
CA GLY A 25 -6.30 35.04 -16.58
C GLY A 25 -5.37 33.85 -16.76
N LEU A 26 -5.76 32.66 -16.28
CA LEU A 26 -4.95 31.44 -16.38
C LEU A 26 -5.44 30.57 -17.53
N ARG A 27 -4.51 30.09 -18.37
CA ARG A 27 -4.76 29.12 -19.45
C ARG A 27 -4.45 27.73 -18.95
N TYR A 28 -5.34 26.76 -19.21
CA TYR A 28 -5.18 25.38 -18.78
C TYR A 28 -4.87 24.47 -19.97
N SER A 29 -3.93 23.53 -19.79
CA SER A 29 -3.45 22.63 -20.84
C SER A 29 -4.26 21.33 -20.97
N SER A 30 -5.29 21.11 -20.13
CA SER A 30 -6.18 19.96 -20.23
C SER A 30 -7.57 20.22 -19.59
N PRO A 31 -8.63 19.53 -20.05
CA PRO A 31 -9.99 19.63 -19.49
C PRO A 31 -10.07 19.30 -17.99
N TRP A 32 -9.18 18.47 -17.49
CA TRP A 32 -9.11 18.07 -16.08
C TRP A 32 -8.59 19.17 -15.17
N GLN A 33 -7.69 20.04 -15.67
CA GLN A 33 -7.20 21.18 -14.91
C GLN A 33 -8.27 22.30 -14.78
N ALA A 34 -9.12 22.45 -15.78
CA ALA A 34 -10.25 23.40 -15.74
C ALA A 34 -11.33 22.97 -14.74
N TYR A 35 -11.60 21.65 -14.64
CA TYR A 35 -12.59 21.12 -13.68
C TYR A 35 -12.16 21.30 -12.21
N ALA A 36 -10.87 21.26 -11.95
CA ALA A 36 -10.30 21.48 -10.61
C ALA A 36 -10.37 22.97 -10.18
N ALA A 37 -10.31 23.92 -11.13
CA ALA A 37 -10.22 25.35 -10.83
C ALA A 37 -11.60 26.02 -10.54
N VAL A 38 -12.70 25.48 -11.05
CA VAL A 38 -14.05 26.04 -10.86
C VAL A 38 -14.59 25.87 -9.42
N LYS A 39 -13.94 25.05 -8.56
CA LYS A 39 -14.33 24.83 -7.16
C LYS A 39 -13.52 25.60 -6.10
N LEU A 40 -12.67 26.55 -6.48
CA LEU A 40 -11.75 27.25 -5.55
C LEU A 40 -12.32 28.57 -4.97
N GLY A 41 -13.61 28.69 -4.83
CA GLY A 41 -14.29 29.92 -4.34
C GLY A 41 -15.01 29.80 -3.00
N SER A 42 -14.75 28.81 -2.18
CA SER A 42 -15.29 28.74 -0.80
C SER A 42 -14.37 27.90 0.07
N SER A 43 -14.15 28.33 1.31
CA SER A 43 -13.45 27.66 2.42
C SER A 43 -13.22 26.16 2.14
N MET A 44 -11.95 25.77 1.86
CA MET A 44 -11.57 24.37 1.62
C MET A 44 -11.67 23.59 2.94
N SER A 45 -12.88 23.16 3.31
CA SER A 45 -13.00 21.97 4.12
C SER A 45 -12.37 20.82 3.31
N GLN A 46 -11.33 20.18 3.83
CA GLN A 46 -10.77 18.97 3.23
C GLN A 46 -11.92 17.96 3.10
N ILE A 47 -12.31 17.62 1.87
CA ILE A 47 -13.26 16.54 1.63
C ILE A 47 -12.48 15.26 1.93
N THR A 48 -12.58 14.76 3.14
CA THR A 48 -12.11 13.45 3.53
C THR A 48 -13.16 12.43 3.13
N PHE A 49 -12.83 11.55 2.22
CA PHE A 49 -13.67 10.40 1.92
C PHE A 49 -13.49 9.37 3.04
N SER A 50 -14.59 9.02 3.70
CA SER A 50 -14.58 7.96 4.72
C SER A 50 -14.29 6.60 4.07
N PRO A 51 -13.50 5.74 4.73
CA PRO A 51 -13.28 4.37 4.25
C PRO A 51 -14.59 3.60 4.17
N PRO A 52 -14.77 2.75 3.13
CA PRO A 52 -15.96 1.90 2.97
C PRO A 52 -15.83 0.66 3.86
N PHE A 53 -15.98 0.82 5.16
CA PHE A 53 -15.82 -0.25 6.14
C PHE A 53 -16.86 -1.36 5.96
N VAL A 54 -16.39 -2.61 6.07
CA VAL A 54 -17.23 -3.81 6.09
C VAL A 54 -17.10 -4.53 7.43
N ARG A 55 -18.07 -5.40 7.74
CA ARG A 55 -18.03 -6.23 8.95
C ARG A 55 -17.07 -7.42 8.77
N PRO A 56 -16.52 -7.98 9.85
CA PRO A 56 -15.65 -9.17 9.80
C PRO A 56 -16.19 -10.33 8.98
N SER A 57 -17.49 -10.62 9.10
CA SER A 57 -18.15 -11.71 8.37
C SER A 57 -18.31 -11.47 6.87
N GLN A 58 -18.06 -10.27 6.38
CA GLN A 58 -18.22 -9.89 4.97
C GLN A 58 -16.88 -9.83 4.21
N VAL A 59 -15.75 -9.97 4.91
CA VAL A 59 -14.42 -9.75 4.33
C VAL A 59 -14.16 -10.61 3.11
N SER A 60 -14.36 -11.93 3.20
CA SER A 60 -14.07 -12.86 2.11
C SER A 60 -14.98 -12.63 0.90
N GLU A 61 -16.27 -12.35 1.14
CA GLU A 61 -17.22 -12.04 0.07
C GLU A 61 -16.90 -10.72 -0.60
N GLN A 62 -16.56 -9.69 0.19
CA GLN A 62 -16.18 -8.38 -0.32
C GLN A 62 -14.90 -8.46 -1.17
N LEU A 63 -13.89 -9.24 -0.74
CA LEU A 63 -12.69 -9.47 -1.54
C LEU A 63 -13.00 -10.18 -2.86
N ARG A 64 -13.85 -11.23 -2.84
CA ARG A 64 -14.25 -11.93 -4.07
C ARG A 64 -15.02 -11.03 -5.02
N SER A 65 -15.96 -10.23 -4.53
CA SER A 65 -16.84 -9.41 -5.37
C SER A 65 -16.13 -8.12 -5.85
N ALA A 66 -15.53 -7.36 -4.95
CA ALA A 66 -14.97 -6.03 -5.23
C ALA A 66 -13.44 -5.98 -5.37
N GLY A 67 -12.72 -7.05 -5.04
CA GLY A 67 -11.26 -7.09 -5.08
C GLY A 67 -10.58 -6.38 -3.89
N TYR A 68 -11.32 -5.74 -3.02
CA TYR A 68 -10.79 -5.11 -1.81
C TYR A 68 -11.80 -5.15 -0.66
N ALA A 69 -11.29 -5.05 0.57
CA ALA A 69 -12.10 -4.88 1.78
C ALA A 69 -11.42 -3.92 2.76
N VAL A 70 -12.20 -3.13 3.50
CA VAL A 70 -11.67 -2.19 4.49
C VAL A 70 -12.34 -2.45 5.83
N LEU A 71 -11.56 -2.59 6.91
CA LEU A 71 -12.05 -2.86 8.26
C LEU A 71 -11.70 -1.71 9.20
N ALA A 72 -12.65 -1.35 10.06
CA ALA A 72 -12.41 -0.47 11.20
C ALA A 72 -11.58 -1.19 12.29
N PRO A 73 -10.91 -0.46 13.20
CA PRO A 73 -10.01 -1.08 14.20
C PRO A 73 -10.68 -2.17 15.06
N ALA A 74 -11.89 -1.94 15.52
CA ALA A 74 -12.63 -2.93 16.32
C ALA A 74 -13.00 -4.18 15.49
N ASP A 75 -13.31 -3.99 14.21
CA ASP A 75 -13.59 -5.08 13.28
C ASP A 75 -12.31 -5.87 12.93
N VAL A 76 -11.14 -5.21 12.85
CA VAL A 76 -9.85 -5.91 12.71
C VAL A 76 -9.59 -6.81 13.92
N ALA A 77 -9.78 -6.30 15.13
CA ALA A 77 -9.58 -7.08 16.33
C ALA A 77 -10.53 -8.29 16.38
N ALA A 78 -11.83 -8.08 16.09
CA ALA A 78 -12.82 -9.15 16.02
C ALA A 78 -12.50 -10.18 14.93
N TRP A 79 -12.09 -9.74 13.75
CA TRP A 79 -11.72 -10.58 12.61
C TRP A 79 -10.47 -11.43 12.90
N ALA A 80 -9.46 -10.83 13.53
CA ALA A 80 -8.23 -11.52 13.90
C ALA A 80 -8.37 -12.37 15.18
N GLY A 81 -9.49 -12.28 15.88
CA GLY A 81 -9.71 -12.97 17.14
C GLY A 81 -8.76 -12.50 18.26
N CYS A 82 -8.46 -11.20 18.29
CA CYS A 82 -7.52 -10.61 19.24
C CYS A 82 -8.13 -9.40 19.99
N ASP A 83 -7.38 -8.89 20.96
CA ASP A 83 -7.72 -7.65 21.66
C ASP A 83 -7.14 -6.45 20.92
N LEU A 84 -7.95 -5.41 20.70
CA LEU A 84 -7.51 -4.16 20.08
C LEU A 84 -6.41 -3.47 20.90
N GLN A 85 -6.44 -3.54 22.23
CA GLN A 85 -5.39 -2.96 23.07
C GLN A 85 -4.06 -3.70 22.89
N ALA A 86 -4.09 -5.02 22.65
CA ALA A 86 -2.89 -5.78 22.33
C ALA A 86 -2.30 -5.39 20.95
N LEU A 87 -3.15 -5.09 19.95
CA LEU A 87 -2.69 -4.52 18.68
C LEU A 87 -2.06 -3.15 18.90
N MET A 88 -2.71 -2.27 19.65
CA MET A 88 -2.20 -0.93 19.94
C MET A 88 -0.88 -0.95 20.72
N ALA A 89 -0.65 -1.96 21.56
CA ALA A 89 0.62 -2.11 22.28
C ALA A 89 1.83 -2.31 21.34
N LEU A 90 1.62 -2.86 20.13
CA LEU A 90 2.66 -3.00 19.12
C LEU A 90 3.16 -1.65 18.55
N ASN A 91 2.41 -0.56 18.73
CA ASN A 91 2.78 0.77 18.16
C ASN A 91 4.16 1.24 18.62
N ALA A 92 4.60 0.83 19.81
CA ALA A 92 5.91 1.21 20.37
C ALA A 92 7.06 0.84 19.45
N ASP A 93 6.95 -0.25 18.69
CA ASP A 93 8.00 -0.78 17.84
C ASP A 93 8.33 0.13 16.64
N TRP A 94 7.38 0.98 16.24
CA TRP A 94 7.60 1.93 15.13
C TRP A 94 8.51 3.09 15.51
N SER A 95 8.68 3.40 16.79
CA SER A 95 9.56 4.49 17.24
C SER A 95 11.04 4.22 16.95
N GLY A 96 11.44 2.96 16.91
CA GLY A 96 12.83 2.49 16.73
C GLY A 96 13.17 1.96 15.35
N LEU A 97 12.36 2.22 14.31
CA LEU A 97 12.64 1.73 12.97
C LEU A 97 13.91 2.38 12.39
N PRO A 98 14.88 1.58 11.86
CA PRO A 98 16.06 2.09 11.19
C PRO A 98 15.71 2.75 9.85
N PRO A 99 16.56 3.65 9.34
CA PRO A 99 16.41 4.22 8.00
C PRO A 99 16.37 3.15 6.91
N ASP A 100 15.61 3.41 5.85
CA ASP A 100 15.65 2.63 4.62
C ASP A 100 16.77 3.15 3.71
N GLU A 101 17.84 2.38 3.57
CA GLU A 101 19.03 2.75 2.79
C GLU A 101 18.86 2.47 1.29
N PHE A 102 17.74 1.87 0.87
CA PHE A 102 17.51 1.45 -0.52
C PHE A 102 16.64 2.42 -1.32
N LEU A 103 16.28 3.60 -0.76
CA LEU A 103 15.52 4.60 -1.49
C LEU A 103 16.34 5.23 -2.63
N LYS A 104 15.93 4.97 -3.87
CA LYS A 104 16.61 5.48 -5.07
C LYS A 104 16.21 6.92 -5.45
N ASP A 105 15.14 7.46 -4.89
CA ASP A 105 14.71 8.85 -5.12
C ASP A 105 15.51 9.88 -4.29
N GLY A 106 16.51 9.43 -3.53
CA GLY A 106 17.34 10.27 -2.67
C GLY A 106 16.65 10.72 -1.38
N GLY A 107 15.41 10.29 -1.14
CA GLY A 107 14.66 10.61 0.08
C GLY A 107 15.20 9.90 1.32
N ARG A 108 15.01 10.52 2.50
CA ARG A 108 15.35 9.94 3.80
C ARG A 108 14.13 9.83 4.71
N TYR A 109 12.97 9.95 4.12
CA TYR A 109 11.67 10.00 4.79
C TYR A 109 11.13 8.63 5.19
N ARG A 110 11.76 7.50 4.78
CA ARG A 110 11.27 6.13 5.05
C ARG A 110 12.19 5.40 6.02
N ARG A 111 11.56 4.74 7.00
CA ARG A 111 12.18 3.82 7.94
C ARG A 111 11.43 2.51 7.89
N ARG A 112 12.14 1.36 8.06
CA ARG A 112 11.46 0.07 7.97
C ARG A 112 12.22 -1.07 8.65
N ARG A 113 11.44 -2.12 8.98
CA ARG A 113 11.89 -3.48 9.28
C ARG A 113 11.13 -4.46 8.41
N HIS A 114 11.68 -5.66 8.24
CA HIS A 114 11.09 -6.70 7.42
C HIS A 114 11.38 -8.07 8.03
N SER A 115 10.39 -8.95 8.05
CA SER A 115 10.55 -10.37 8.38
C SER A 115 9.57 -11.21 7.59
N CYS A 116 9.92 -12.48 7.40
CA CYS A 116 9.16 -13.44 6.61
C CYS A 116 8.65 -14.57 7.49
N PHE A 117 7.45 -15.06 7.15
CA PHE A 117 6.74 -16.09 7.90
C PHE A 117 6.11 -17.11 6.95
N VAL A 118 6.01 -18.36 7.40
CA VAL A 118 5.18 -19.38 6.77
C VAL A 118 4.05 -19.72 7.73
N VAL A 119 2.83 -19.72 7.21
CA VAL A 119 1.64 -20.08 7.98
C VAL A 119 1.00 -21.32 7.36
N THR A 120 0.90 -22.39 8.14
CA THR A 120 0.27 -23.66 7.73
C THR A 120 -0.80 -24.02 8.75
N GLY A 121 -2.06 -23.88 8.38
CA GLY A 121 -3.16 -24.03 9.32
C GLY A 121 -3.05 -23.08 10.51
N ALA A 122 -2.88 -23.62 11.72
CA ALA A 122 -2.73 -22.81 12.93
C ALA A 122 -1.26 -22.50 13.31
N GLU A 123 -0.30 -23.08 12.60
CA GLU A 123 1.12 -22.87 12.85
C GLU A 123 1.63 -21.63 12.13
N VAL A 124 2.36 -20.79 12.88
CA VAL A 124 3.07 -19.60 12.34
C VAL A 124 4.55 -19.80 12.64
N GLN A 125 5.35 -19.89 11.59
CA GLN A 125 6.79 -20.04 11.68
C GLN A 125 7.49 -18.83 11.07
N GLN A 126 8.32 -18.14 11.86
CA GLN A 126 9.26 -17.18 11.29
C GLN A 126 10.39 -17.96 10.59
N VAL A 127 10.65 -17.60 9.33
CA VAL A 127 11.76 -18.22 8.58
C VAL A 127 13.08 -17.46 8.82
N PRO A 128 14.24 -18.06 8.50
CA PRO A 128 15.52 -17.37 8.56
C PRO A 128 15.45 -16.03 7.83
N HIS A 129 16.15 -15.04 8.37
CA HIS A 129 16.14 -13.68 7.82
C HIS A 129 16.65 -13.67 6.38
N ARG A 130 15.88 -13.07 5.48
CA ARG A 130 16.14 -13.08 4.05
C ARG A 130 15.94 -11.68 3.43
N PRO A 131 16.59 -11.40 2.28
CA PRO A 131 16.33 -10.18 1.53
C PRO A 131 14.90 -10.14 1.00
N HIS A 132 14.31 -8.95 0.99
CA HIS A 132 13.11 -8.68 0.21
C HIS A 132 13.50 -8.45 -1.26
N TRP A 133 12.73 -9.03 -2.16
CA TRP A 133 12.93 -8.92 -3.60
C TRP A 133 11.56 -8.82 -4.31
N GLN A 134 11.50 -7.99 -5.35
CA GLN A 134 10.34 -7.87 -6.23
C GLN A 134 10.82 -7.81 -7.69
N PRO A 135 10.07 -8.35 -8.66
CA PRO A 135 10.34 -8.15 -10.08
C PRO A 135 10.25 -6.66 -10.46
N VAL A 136 10.97 -6.26 -11.51
CA VAL A 136 10.94 -4.88 -12.02
C VAL A 136 9.55 -4.49 -12.54
N GLU A 137 8.78 -5.46 -13.04
CA GLU A 137 7.42 -5.28 -13.54
C GLU A 137 6.42 -4.82 -12.45
N TYR A 138 6.63 -5.20 -11.18
CA TYR A 138 5.80 -4.77 -10.06
C TYR A 138 6.37 -3.56 -9.33
N ASN A 139 7.67 -3.34 -9.40
CA ASN A 139 8.31 -2.20 -8.76
C ASN A 139 9.39 -1.62 -9.69
N ALA A 140 8.99 -0.70 -10.56
CA ALA A 140 9.88 -0.08 -11.53
C ALA A 140 11.03 0.71 -10.87
N LEU A 141 10.85 1.18 -9.63
CA LEU A 141 11.85 1.97 -8.91
C LEU A 141 12.87 1.10 -8.18
N HIS A 142 12.42 0.05 -7.49
CA HIS A 142 13.25 -0.77 -6.60
C HIS A 142 13.27 -2.26 -6.96
N GLY A 143 12.60 -2.69 -8.03
CA GLY A 143 12.57 -4.08 -8.49
C GLY A 143 13.94 -4.56 -8.99
N GLY A 144 14.10 -5.88 -9.03
CA GLY A 144 15.31 -6.55 -9.50
C GLY A 144 16.51 -6.50 -8.54
N MET A 145 16.35 -5.91 -7.34
CA MET A 145 17.43 -5.81 -6.36
C MET A 145 17.07 -6.50 -5.04
N GLN A 146 18.07 -7.14 -4.44
CA GLN A 146 17.98 -7.69 -3.10
C GLN A 146 18.10 -6.56 -2.07
N ARG A 147 17.17 -6.47 -1.15
CA ARG A 147 17.10 -5.43 -0.11
C ARG A 147 17.02 -6.10 1.25
N LEU A 148 18.14 -6.20 1.93
CA LEU A 148 18.22 -6.78 3.27
C LEU A 148 17.94 -5.69 4.31
N PHE A 149 16.73 -5.66 4.83
CA PHE A 149 16.33 -4.73 5.89
C PHE A 149 16.60 -5.33 7.27
N ALA A 150 16.66 -4.53 8.31
CA ALA A 150 16.70 -5.04 9.67
C ALA A 150 15.46 -5.91 9.98
N PRO A 151 15.60 -7.04 10.69
CA PRO A 151 14.48 -7.89 11.07
C PRO A 151 13.55 -7.18 12.04
N MET A 152 12.30 -7.63 12.12
CA MET A 152 11.38 -7.23 13.18
C MET A 152 11.92 -7.64 14.54
N GLN A 153 11.55 -6.93 15.58
CA GLN A 153 12.02 -7.23 16.94
C GLN A 153 11.41 -8.54 17.44
N ASP A 154 12.20 -9.33 18.16
CA ASP A 154 11.76 -10.61 18.71
C ASP A 154 10.53 -10.44 19.61
N ALA A 155 10.44 -9.37 20.38
CA ALA A 155 9.30 -9.06 21.22
C ALA A 155 8.00 -8.91 20.42
N THR A 156 8.05 -8.27 19.24
CA THR A 156 6.89 -8.15 18.33
C THR A 156 6.48 -9.53 17.80
N VAL A 157 7.46 -10.29 17.33
CA VAL A 157 7.22 -11.61 16.70
C VAL A 157 6.69 -12.62 17.73
N ALA A 158 7.16 -12.54 18.98
CA ALA A 158 6.72 -13.41 20.07
C ALA A 158 5.36 -13.02 20.66
N ALA A 159 4.83 -11.84 20.32
CA ALA A 159 3.54 -11.39 20.87
C ALA A 159 2.38 -12.28 20.35
N PRO A 160 1.49 -12.79 21.23
CA PRO A 160 0.36 -13.63 20.80
C PRO A 160 -0.52 -12.98 19.73
N VAL A 161 -0.75 -11.67 19.83
CA VAL A 161 -1.54 -10.88 18.89
C VAL A 161 -0.92 -10.87 17.49
N TRP A 162 0.41 -10.95 17.39
CA TRP A 162 1.11 -11.06 16.11
C TRP A 162 0.74 -12.34 15.37
N ASN A 163 0.80 -13.47 16.06
CA ASN A 163 0.42 -14.77 15.49
C ASN A 163 -1.08 -14.84 15.13
N GLN A 164 -1.95 -14.24 15.93
CA GLN A 164 -3.39 -14.15 15.62
C GLN A 164 -3.60 -13.39 14.31
N LEU A 165 -2.92 -12.25 14.15
CA LEU A 165 -3.01 -11.44 12.94
C LEU A 165 -2.53 -12.19 11.68
N LEU A 166 -1.38 -12.86 11.75
CA LEU A 166 -0.84 -13.63 10.61
C LEU A 166 -1.74 -14.82 10.24
N ARG A 167 -2.33 -15.52 11.24
CA ARG A 167 -3.29 -16.59 10.98
C ARG A 167 -4.57 -16.07 10.30
N ALA A 168 -5.09 -14.93 10.74
CA ALA A 168 -6.26 -14.32 10.11
C ALA A 168 -6.00 -13.95 8.65
N LEU A 169 -4.81 -13.41 8.34
CA LEU A 169 -4.39 -13.11 6.96
C LEU A 169 -4.26 -14.38 6.12
N ALA A 170 -3.60 -15.42 6.62
CA ALA A 170 -3.51 -16.70 5.92
C ALA A 170 -4.89 -17.36 5.76
N GLY A 171 -5.75 -17.27 6.77
CA GLY A 171 -7.12 -17.78 6.73
C GLY A 171 -7.95 -17.14 5.62
N VAL A 172 -8.03 -15.83 5.56
CA VAL A 172 -8.77 -15.12 4.49
C VAL A 172 -8.14 -15.37 3.11
N SER A 173 -6.81 -15.48 3.04
CA SER A 173 -6.13 -15.85 1.79
C SER A 173 -6.55 -17.24 1.32
N GLY A 174 -6.62 -18.22 2.22
CA GLY A 174 -7.14 -19.57 1.92
C GLY A 174 -8.59 -19.57 1.47
N GLU A 175 -9.45 -18.80 2.15
CA GLU A 175 -10.86 -18.69 1.79
C GLU A 175 -11.08 -18.07 0.40
N VAL A 176 -10.30 -17.06 0.05
CA VAL A 176 -10.52 -16.28 -1.19
C VAL A 176 -9.80 -16.90 -2.39
N PHE A 177 -8.57 -17.40 -2.22
CA PHE A 177 -7.70 -17.77 -3.34
C PHE A 177 -7.43 -19.28 -3.46
N ALA A 178 -7.68 -20.10 -2.42
CA ALA A 178 -7.43 -21.53 -2.52
C ALA A 178 -8.40 -22.20 -3.50
N HIS A 179 -7.86 -23.03 -4.41
CA HIS A 179 -8.65 -23.79 -5.38
C HIS A 179 -8.87 -25.25 -4.97
N ALA A 180 -8.22 -25.72 -3.90
CA ALA A 180 -8.35 -27.08 -3.40
C ALA A 180 -8.45 -27.09 -1.88
N ALA A 181 -9.20 -28.07 -1.36
CA ALA A 181 -9.26 -28.33 0.08
C ALA A 181 -7.93 -28.96 0.54
N GLY A 182 -7.10 -28.16 1.20
CA GLY A 182 -5.85 -28.59 1.80
C GLY A 182 -5.20 -27.43 2.54
N ALA A 183 -4.45 -27.73 3.62
CA ALA A 183 -3.70 -26.74 4.36
C ALA A 183 -2.37 -26.45 3.62
N GLU A 184 -2.44 -25.83 2.44
CA GLU A 184 -1.23 -25.36 1.78
C GLU A 184 -0.63 -24.19 2.56
N PRO A 185 0.71 -24.13 2.67
CA PRO A 185 1.38 -23.04 3.36
C PRO A 185 1.19 -21.71 2.62
N TRP A 186 0.97 -20.66 3.42
CA TRP A 186 1.00 -19.28 2.96
C TRP A 186 2.33 -18.65 3.35
N TYR A 187 2.97 -17.99 2.39
CA TYR A 187 4.24 -17.29 2.55
C TYR A 187 3.96 -15.80 2.74
N LEU A 188 4.29 -15.28 3.92
CA LEU A 188 3.98 -13.91 4.32
C LEU A 188 5.25 -13.10 4.47
N GLU A 189 5.28 -11.91 3.86
CA GLU A 189 6.31 -10.91 4.11
C GLU A 189 5.69 -9.72 4.85
N ALA A 190 6.21 -9.43 6.04
CA ALA A 190 5.71 -8.36 6.90
C ALA A 190 6.71 -7.20 6.92
N HIS A 191 6.20 -6.00 6.66
CA HIS A 191 6.96 -4.76 6.58
C HIS A 191 6.40 -3.73 7.55
N GLN A 192 7.18 -3.34 8.54
CA GLN A 192 6.92 -2.16 9.36
C GLN A 192 7.47 -0.93 8.65
N PHE A 193 6.64 0.06 8.36
CA PHE A 193 7.04 1.32 7.73
C PHE A 193 6.72 2.51 8.62
N ARG A 194 7.66 3.43 8.73
CA ARG A 194 7.40 4.83 9.08
C ARG A 194 7.76 5.70 7.90
N ILE A 195 6.81 6.50 7.47
CA ILE A 195 7.04 7.61 6.53
C ILE A 195 7.00 8.89 7.35
N ASP A 196 8.10 9.60 7.45
CA ASP A 196 8.18 10.85 8.18
C ASP A 196 8.25 12.07 7.23
N THR A 197 8.06 13.25 7.79
CA THR A 197 8.09 14.52 7.05
C THR A 197 9.27 15.38 7.47
N ARG A 198 10.34 14.77 7.99
CA ARG A 198 11.51 15.48 8.48
C ARG A 198 12.17 16.33 7.40
N ASP A 199 12.22 15.82 6.18
CA ASP A 199 12.77 16.51 5.01
C ASP A 199 11.64 17.17 4.16
N GLY A 200 10.45 17.40 4.73
CA GLY A 200 9.30 18.03 4.10
C GLY A 200 8.22 17.02 3.68
N ILE A 201 8.25 16.53 2.44
CA ILE A 201 7.21 15.62 1.91
C ILE A 201 7.64 14.17 2.10
N GLY A 202 6.82 13.38 2.79
CA GLY A 202 6.97 11.93 2.85
C GLY A 202 6.17 11.25 1.73
N ARG A 203 6.74 10.19 1.12
CA ARG A 203 6.11 9.44 0.01
C ARG A 203 5.90 7.98 0.41
N PRO A 204 4.66 7.59 0.77
CA PRO A 204 4.37 6.19 1.12
C PRO A 204 4.60 5.22 -0.04
N THR A 205 4.18 5.60 -1.25
CA THR A 205 4.38 4.85 -2.50
C THR A 205 5.15 5.72 -3.49
N PRO A 206 6.50 5.78 -3.39
CA PRO A 206 7.31 6.62 -4.26
C PRO A 206 7.26 6.17 -5.73
N GLU A 207 6.95 4.92 -5.99
CA GLU A 207 6.71 4.31 -7.30
C GLU A 207 5.36 4.71 -7.94
N GLY A 208 4.45 5.29 -7.16
CA GLY A 208 3.09 5.60 -7.60
C GLY A 208 2.14 4.42 -7.46
N ALA A 209 1.11 4.38 -8.29
CA ALA A 209 0.12 3.31 -8.32
C ALA A 209 0.72 2.01 -8.87
N HIS A 210 0.62 0.91 -8.10
CA HIS A 210 1.30 -0.35 -8.39
C HIS A 210 0.52 -1.56 -7.85
N ARG A 211 1.02 -2.75 -8.19
CA ARG A 211 0.73 -4.05 -7.56
C ARG A 211 2.02 -4.61 -6.98
N ASP A 212 1.91 -5.50 -6.01
CA ASP A 212 3.08 -6.12 -5.38
C ASP A 212 3.51 -7.45 -6.04
N GLY A 213 2.64 -8.06 -6.86
CA GLY A 213 2.90 -9.35 -7.51
C GLY A 213 2.68 -10.54 -6.58
N VAL A 214 1.71 -10.43 -5.69
CA VAL A 214 1.33 -11.45 -4.70
C VAL A 214 -0.15 -11.83 -4.82
N ASP A 215 -0.68 -12.67 -3.92
CA ASP A 215 -2.10 -13.01 -3.92
C ASP A 215 -2.92 -11.98 -3.12
N LEU A 216 -2.48 -11.64 -1.90
CA LEU A 216 -3.15 -10.68 -1.02
C LEU A 216 -2.16 -9.64 -0.50
N VAL A 217 -2.58 -8.39 -0.48
CA VAL A 217 -1.91 -7.29 0.22
C VAL A 217 -2.78 -6.80 1.36
N ALA A 218 -2.20 -6.68 2.55
CA ALA A 218 -2.83 -6.14 3.74
C ALA A 218 -2.08 -4.88 4.20
N VAL A 219 -2.77 -3.75 4.26
CA VAL A 219 -2.20 -2.47 4.72
C VAL A 219 -2.92 -2.01 5.97
N PHE A 220 -2.25 -2.11 7.13
CA PHE A 220 -2.73 -1.57 8.39
C PHE A 220 -2.19 -0.17 8.59
N LEU A 221 -3.05 0.77 8.94
CA LEU A 221 -2.60 2.04 9.50
C LEU A 221 -2.29 1.82 10.98
N VAL A 222 -1.02 1.90 11.38
CA VAL A 222 -0.61 1.77 12.79
C VAL A 222 -0.72 3.10 13.51
N GLY A 223 -0.41 4.18 12.82
CA GLY A 223 -0.56 5.52 13.38
C GLY A 223 -0.29 6.61 12.36
N ARG A 224 -0.80 7.80 12.67
CA ARG A 224 -0.45 9.03 11.96
C ARG A 224 -0.46 10.21 12.94
N HIS A 225 0.49 11.09 12.78
CA HIS A 225 0.64 12.25 13.65
C HIS A 225 1.08 13.47 12.84
N ALA A 226 0.47 14.62 13.10
CA ALA A 226 0.87 15.92 12.55
C ALA A 226 1.10 15.93 11.01
N VAL A 227 0.27 15.20 10.25
CA VAL A 227 0.34 15.14 8.79
C VAL A 227 -1.01 15.31 8.13
N LYS A 228 -1.01 15.91 6.94
CA LYS A 228 -2.11 15.91 5.97
C LYS A 228 -1.72 15.09 4.74
N GLY A 229 -2.68 14.74 3.89
CA GLY A 229 -2.47 13.81 2.77
C GLY A 229 -2.50 12.36 3.24
N GLY A 230 -1.84 11.46 2.50
CA GLY A 230 -1.89 10.03 2.77
C GLY A 230 -3.26 9.42 2.43
N GLU A 231 -3.94 9.98 1.40
CA GLU A 231 -5.14 9.40 0.81
C GLU A 231 -4.77 8.09 0.12
N THR A 232 -5.48 7.04 0.44
CA THR A 232 -5.39 5.75 -0.24
C THR A 232 -6.28 5.77 -1.49
N ARG A 233 -5.76 5.29 -2.60
CA ARG A 233 -6.48 5.11 -3.85
C ARG A 233 -6.34 3.68 -4.30
N VAL A 234 -7.44 3.07 -4.68
CA VAL A 234 -7.53 1.69 -5.14
C VAL A 234 -8.27 1.70 -6.46
N PHE A 235 -7.70 1.08 -7.48
CA PHE A 235 -8.23 1.03 -8.84
C PHE A 235 -8.36 -0.41 -9.30
N GLU A 236 -9.37 -0.71 -10.11
CA GLU A 236 -9.42 -1.97 -10.84
C GLU A 236 -8.27 -2.02 -11.87
N ALA A 237 -7.56 -3.15 -11.94
CA ALA A 237 -6.45 -3.32 -12.89
C ALA A 237 -6.93 -3.29 -14.34
N ASP A 238 -8.11 -3.84 -14.61
CA ASP A 238 -8.68 -4.00 -15.95
C ASP A 238 -9.94 -3.14 -16.18
N GLY A 239 -10.20 -2.14 -15.31
CA GLY A 239 -11.42 -1.35 -15.37
C GLY A 239 -11.21 0.13 -15.06
N PRO A 240 -12.23 0.95 -15.34
CA PRO A 240 -12.20 2.39 -15.06
C PRO A 240 -12.56 2.71 -13.61
N SER A 241 -12.98 1.72 -12.82
CA SER A 241 -13.52 1.93 -11.48
C SER A 241 -12.40 2.08 -10.45
N GLY A 242 -12.68 2.84 -9.41
CA GLY A 242 -11.77 3.02 -8.30
C GLY A 242 -12.43 3.69 -7.12
N VAL A 243 -11.80 3.57 -5.96
CA VAL A 243 -12.21 4.22 -4.73
C VAL A 243 -11.05 4.99 -4.13
N ARG A 244 -11.36 6.02 -3.38
CA ARG A 244 -10.37 6.78 -2.61
C ARG A 244 -10.91 7.09 -1.23
N PHE A 245 -10.05 6.99 -0.24
CA PHE A 245 -10.38 7.27 1.16
C PHE A 245 -9.10 7.52 1.96
N THR A 246 -9.24 7.97 3.19
CA THR A 246 -8.10 8.12 4.09
C THR A 246 -8.30 7.23 5.30
N LEU A 247 -7.40 6.27 5.50
CA LEU A 247 -7.30 5.58 6.78
C LEU A 247 -6.81 6.60 7.82
N ALA A 248 -7.60 6.80 8.87
CA ALA A 248 -7.32 7.79 9.92
C ALA A 248 -7.19 7.16 11.31
N GLU A 249 -7.92 6.08 11.55
CA GLU A 249 -7.94 5.40 12.84
C GLU A 249 -6.84 4.33 12.92
N PRO A 250 -6.00 4.33 13.98
CA PRO A 250 -4.98 3.31 14.16
C PRO A 250 -5.57 1.90 14.14
N TRP A 251 -4.87 0.98 13.46
CA TRP A 251 -5.26 -0.41 13.21
C TRP A 251 -6.46 -0.60 12.29
N SER A 252 -6.91 0.43 11.57
CA SER A 252 -7.75 0.18 10.39
C SER A 252 -6.95 -0.57 9.31
N LEU A 253 -7.63 -1.44 8.56
CA LEU A 253 -7.03 -2.36 7.60
C LEU A 253 -7.65 -2.19 6.22
N LEU A 254 -6.81 -2.16 5.20
CA LEU A 254 -7.17 -2.39 3.80
C LEU A 254 -6.60 -3.74 3.36
N LEU A 255 -7.45 -4.59 2.80
CA LEU A 255 -7.11 -5.84 2.12
C LEU A 255 -7.34 -5.68 0.61
N LEU A 256 -6.43 -6.23 -0.19
CA LEU A 256 -6.47 -6.15 -1.66
C LEU A 256 -6.18 -7.52 -2.29
N ASP A 257 -7.02 -7.93 -3.23
CA ASP A 257 -6.70 -8.94 -4.24
C ASP A 257 -5.71 -8.29 -5.22
N ASP A 258 -4.41 -8.59 -5.06
CA ASP A 258 -3.35 -7.89 -5.78
C ASP A 258 -3.37 -8.17 -7.29
N ALA A 259 -3.95 -9.30 -7.72
CA ALA A 259 -4.11 -9.59 -9.14
C ALA A 259 -5.12 -8.67 -9.82
N ARG A 260 -6.15 -8.21 -9.07
CA ARG A 260 -7.27 -7.42 -9.58
C ARG A 260 -7.16 -5.93 -9.29
N MET A 261 -6.41 -5.54 -8.26
CA MET A 261 -6.39 -4.15 -7.77
C MET A 261 -5.01 -3.53 -7.87
N ILE A 262 -4.98 -2.28 -8.30
CA ILE A 262 -3.82 -1.38 -8.25
C ILE A 262 -4.03 -0.43 -7.10
N HIS A 263 -2.99 -0.14 -6.32
CA HIS A 263 -3.12 0.76 -5.19
C HIS A 263 -1.98 1.78 -5.08
N GLU A 264 -2.29 2.91 -4.46
CA GLU A 264 -1.31 3.92 -4.07
C GLU A 264 -1.75 4.64 -2.79
N THR A 265 -0.78 5.28 -2.15
CA THR A 265 -1.05 6.26 -1.08
C THR A 265 -0.39 7.57 -1.44
N THR A 266 -1.18 8.65 -1.51
CA THR A 266 -0.68 9.98 -1.85
C THR A 266 0.38 10.47 -0.85
N PRO A 267 1.28 11.38 -1.26
CA PRO A 267 2.26 11.97 -0.36
C PRO A 267 1.64 12.58 0.89
N ILE A 268 2.39 12.52 1.99
CA ILE A 268 2.06 13.20 3.25
C ILE A 268 2.88 14.50 3.38
N GLN A 269 2.27 15.50 3.96
CA GLN A 269 2.89 16.81 4.24
C GLN A 269 2.75 17.11 5.74
N PRO A 270 3.74 17.76 6.35
CA PRO A 270 3.64 18.14 7.75
C PRO A 270 2.58 19.24 7.95
N VAL A 271 1.87 19.14 9.06
CA VAL A 271 1.05 20.23 9.61
C VAL A 271 1.65 20.79 10.90
N ALA A 272 2.59 20.04 11.50
CA ALA A 272 3.46 20.45 12.60
C ALA A 272 4.76 19.63 12.54
N GLU A 273 5.73 19.99 13.37
CA GLU A 273 6.99 19.26 13.51
C GLU A 273 6.77 17.82 13.98
N GLY A 274 7.64 16.89 13.54
CA GLY A 274 7.57 15.49 13.92
C GLY A 274 6.47 14.70 13.22
N GLY A 275 5.94 15.19 12.07
CA GLY A 275 4.89 14.53 11.32
C GLY A 275 5.32 13.16 10.78
N TYR A 276 4.44 12.15 10.92
CA TYR A 276 4.67 10.79 10.40
C TYR A 276 3.38 10.04 10.10
N ARG A 277 3.52 8.98 9.31
CA ARG A 277 2.53 7.93 9.06
C ARG A 277 3.20 6.57 9.21
N ASP A 278 2.68 5.74 10.11
CA ASP A 278 3.14 4.39 10.40
C ASP A 278 2.18 3.37 9.81
N THR A 279 2.74 2.37 9.14
CA THR A 279 1.96 1.25 8.58
C THR A 279 2.65 -0.07 8.80
N LEU A 280 1.82 -1.12 8.93
CA LEU A 280 2.22 -2.49 8.73
C LEU A 280 1.66 -2.93 7.38
N VAL A 281 2.54 -3.38 6.48
CA VAL A 281 2.14 -4.01 5.23
C VAL A 281 2.51 -5.48 5.31
N VAL A 282 1.54 -6.36 5.07
CA VAL A 282 1.78 -7.80 4.99
C VAL A 282 1.29 -8.30 3.65
N THR A 283 2.17 -8.94 2.90
CA THR A 283 1.82 -9.63 1.66
C THR A 283 1.69 -11.12 1.91
N CYS A 284 0.71 -11.76 1.26
CA CYS A 284 0.53 -13.20 1.34
C CYS A 284 0.62 -13.81 -0.06
N ARG A 285 1.39 -14.88 -0.21
CA ARG A 285 1.61 -15.54 -1.48
C ARG A 285 1.57 -17.06 -1.32
N ARG A 286 1.03 -17.74 -2.35
CA ARG A 286 1.07 -19.21 -2.47
C ARG A 286 2.40 -19.68 -3.04
N GLY A 287 2.69 -20.94 -2.84
CA GLY A 287 3.80 -21.65 -3.47
C GLY A 287 5.17 -21.34 -2.87
N ASN A 288 5.59 -20.11 -2.79
CA ASN A 288 6.85 -19.69 -2.19
C ASN A 288 6.91 -18.16 -2.01
N PHE A 289 7.94 -17.66 -1.31
CA PHE A 289 8.26 -16.23 -1.29
C PHE A 289 8.61 -15.71 -2.68
N GLN A 290 8.36 -14.42 -2.90
CA GLN A 290 8.77 -13.76 -4.12
C GLN A 290 10.30 -13.79 -4.27
N GLY A 291 10.80 -14.14 -5.47
CA GLY A 291 12.23 -14.24 -5.73
C GLY A 291 12.95 -15.44 -5.11
N ALA A 292 12.25 -16.44 -4.60
CA ALA A 292 12.91 -17.64 -4.05
C ALA A 292 13.82 -18.35 -5.06
N ASP A 293 13.40 -18.39 -6.32
CA ASP A 293 14.15 -18.91 -7.46
C ASP A 293 15.40 -18.07 -7.82
N VAL A 294 15.37 -16.78 -7.52
CA VAL A 294 16.47 -15.83 -7.77
C VAL A 294 17.45 -15.77 -6.58
N LEU A 295 16.91 -15.92 -5.37
CA LEU A 295 17.66 -15.75 -4.12
C LEU A 295 18.32 -17.06 -3.64
N GLY A 296 18.01 -18.22 -4.25
CA GLY A 296 18.59 -19.51 -3.90
C GLY A 296 18.12 -20.02 -2.53
N ALA A 297 16.89 -19.72 -2.15
CA ALA A 297 16.28 -20.12 -0.87
C ALA A 297 15.35 -21.32 -1.03
#